data_0ec30ae5a7f81e163dd768db0b1c697e
#
_entry.id   0ec30ae5a7f81e163dd768db0b1c697e
#
_cell.length_a   1.000
_cell.length_b   1.000
_cell.length_c   1.000
_cell.angle_alpha   90.00
_cell.angle_beta   90.00
_cell.angle_gamma   90.00
#
_symmetry.space_group_name_H-M   'P 1'
#
loop_
_entity.id
_entity.type
_entity.pdbx_description
1 polymer ?
#
loop_
_entity_poly.entity_id
_entity_poly.type
_entity_poly.pdbx_seq_one_letter_code
_entity_poly.pdbx_strand_id
1 'polypeptide(L)'
;MRVESARSRLTFLDSQHSTLNPQLSLTFLGTGTSQGVPMIGCDCAVCHSDDPRDNRLRASIFVETPECSWVVDTGADFRTQVLRANVRKIDAAIFTHSHTDHVMGFDDLRRYSAFRGGMPVYASAETMKDLRRVFEFAFEGINPFPGYLKPEPHLVDGPFTLGATLLTPLPVPHGESEVYGYLFSRHGEKLVAYLSDCSSLPDEIASVIRGVKILIIDALRHKPHPTHLSVAQALEAASRVRPARTFFTHISHELPQAAEAELPPNTYIAYDGLRLDL
;
A
#
# COMPACT_ATOMS: atom_id res chain seq x y z
N MET A 1 29.88 -60.51 9.44
CA MET A 1 30.27 -59.10 9.22
C MET A 1 29.00 -58.30 9.07
N ARG A 2 28.61 -57.56 10.12
CA ARG A 2 27.47 -56.62 10.10
C ARG A 2 27.99 -55.25 9.77
N VAL A 3 27.39 -54.59 8.76
CA VAL A 3 27.69 -53.20 8.40
C VAL A 3 26.72 -52.32 9.15
N GLU A 4 27.22 -51.53 10.10
CA GLU A 4 26.44 -50.47 10.79
C GLU A 4 26.34 -49.25 9.92
N SER A 5 25.11 -48.85 9.63
CA SER A 5 24.79 -47.59 8.91
C SER A 5 24.71 -46.43 9.92
N ALA A 6 25.62 -45.50 9.79
CA ALA A 6 25.60 -44.24 10.55
C ALA A 6 24.45 -43.39 10.09
N ARG A 7 23.41 -43.20 10.89
CA ARG A 7 22.38 -42.20 10.70
C ARG A 7 22.84 -40.85 11.24
N SER A 8 23.15 -39.94 10.35
CA SER A 8 23.40 -38.54 10.65
C SER A 8 22.09 -37.92 11.19
N ARG A 9 22.12 -37.46 12.43
CA ARG A 9 21.08 -36.64 13.04
C ARG A 9 21.24 -35.19 12.56
N LEU A 10 20.38 -34.78 11.65
CA LEU A 10 20.13 -33.37 11.38
C LEU A 10 19.35 -32.78 12.58
N THR A 11 20.03 -32.01 13.40
CA THR A 11 19.39 -31.17 14.41
C THR A 11 18.68 -30.02 13.70
N PHE A 12 17.36 -30.09 13.63
CA PHE A 12 16.53 -28.93 13.32
C PHE A 12 16.71 -27.92 14.46
N LEU A 13 17.31 -26.78 14.15
CA LEU A 13 17.23 -25.60 14.98
C LEU A 13 15.77 -25.11 14.96
N ASP A 14 15.08 -25.42 16.03
CA ASP A 14 13.73 -24.93 16.34
C ASP A 14 13.82 -23.43 16.56
N SER A 15 13.59 -22.66 15.52
CA SER A 15 13.39 -21.21 15.65
C SER A 15 12.05 -21.02 16.35
N GLN A 16 12.09 -20.78 17.65
CA GLN A 16 10.94 -20.32 18.42
C GLN A 16 10.47 -18.99 17.84
N HIS A 17 9.55 -19.04 16.88
CA HIS A 17 8.75 -17.89 16.51
C HIS A 17 7.84 -17.59 17.69
N SER A 18 8.14 -16.48 18.36
CA SER A 18 7.26 -15.87 19.35
C SER A 18 5.87 -15.71 18.71
N THR A 19 4.86 -16.42 19.24
CA THR A 19 3.46 -16.35 18.83
C THR A 19 2.78 -15.10 19.40
N LEU A 20 3.45 -13.95 19.38
CA LEU A 20 2.81 -12.66 19.64
C LEU A 20 2.04 -12.28 18.38
N ASN A 21 0.72 -12.11 18.49
CA ASN A 21 -0.06 -11.52 17.41
C ASN A 21 0.62 -10.21 16.96
N PRO A 22 0.88 -10.03 15.65
CA PRO A 22 1.54 -8.82 15.19
C PRO A 22 0.72 -7.60 15.59
N GLN A 23 1.41 -6.52 15.98
CA GLN A 23 0.74 -5.27 16.32
C GLN A 23 0.02 -4.66 15.11
N LEU A 24 0.58 -4.91 13.93
CA LEU A 24 0.08 -4.48 12.64
C LEU A 24 0.55 -5.45 11.57
N SER A 25 -0.34 -5.87 10.69
CA SER A 25 -0.02 -6.58 9.46
C SER A 25 -0.37 -5.70 8.27
N LEU A 26 0.49 -5.68 7.26
CA LEU A 26 0.27 -4.96 6.01
C LEU A 26 0.40 -5.93 4.84
N THR A 27 -0.59 -5.93 3.95
CA THR A 27 -0.56 -6.69 2.70
C THR A 27 -0.58 -5.73 1.51
N PHE A 28 0.37 -5.86 0.59
CA PHE A 28 0.32 -5.15 -0.69
C PHE A 28 -0.76 -5.78 -1.56
N LEU A 29 -1.86 -5.07 -1.77
CA LEU A 29 -2.94 -5.49 -2.65
C LEU A 29 -2.58 -5.28 -4.13
N GLY A 30 -1.81 -4.25 -4.40
CA GLY A 30 -1.24 -3.91 -5.68
C GLY A 30 0.01 -3.06 -5.53
N THR A 31 0.94 -3.20 -6.45
CA THR A 31 2.25 -2.55 -6.43
C THR A 31 2.60 -1.86 -7.74
N GLY A 32 1.72 -1.91 -8.72
CA GLY A 32 1.90 -1.33 -10.05
C GLY A 32 1.44 0.12 -10.14
N THR A 33 1.96 0.80 -11.15
CA THR A 33 1.57 2.14 -11.57
C THR A 33 0.14 2.18 -12.16
N SER A 34 -0.31 3.35 -12.55
CA SER A 34 -1.66 3.62 -13.07
C SER A 34 -2.10 2.71 -14.23
N GLN A 35 -1.18 2.21 -15.03
CA GLN A 35 -1.48 1.29 -16.14
C GLN A 35 -1.45 -0.19 -15.72
N GLY A 36 -0.92 -0.51 -14.54
CA GLY A 36 -0.64 -1.88 -14.13
C GLY A 36 0.49 -2.52 -14.95
N VAL A 37 0.85 -3.76 -14.59
CA VAL A 37 1.80 -4.59 -15.34
C VAL A 37 1.19 -6.00 -15.42
N PRO A 38 1.01 -6.60 -16.61
CA PRO A 38 1.33 -6.09 -17.94
C PRO A 38 0.56 -4.83 -18.35
N MET A 39 1.21 -3.96 -19.12
CA MET A 39 0.57 -2.80 -19.71
C MET A 39 -0.16 -3.20 -21.00
N ILE A 40 -1.36 -2.69 -21.22
CA ILE A 40 -2.18 -2.99 -22.39
C ILE A 40 -1.39 -2.69 -23.70
N GLY A 41 -1.29 -3.71 -24.57
CA GLY A 41 -0.63 -3.58 -25.87
C GLY A 41 0.91 -3.49 -25.82
N CYS A 42 1.53 -3.85 -24.69
CA CYS A 42 2.98 -3.83 -24.53
C CYS A 42 3.59 -5.23 -24.66
N ASP A 43 4.57 -5.37 -25.56
CA ASP A 43 5.29 -6.62 -25.84
C ASP A 43 6.70 -6.67 -25.21
N CYS A 44 6.97 -5.85 -24.18
CA CYS A 44 8.28 -5.85 -23.52
C CYS A 44 8.48 -7.11 -22.65
N ALA A 45 9.74 -7.39 -22.33
CA ALA A 45 10.12 -8.58 -21.55
C ALA A 45 9.43 -8.65 -20.18
N VAL A 46 9.17 -7.51 -19.51
CA VAL A 46 8.50 -7.47 -18.19
C VAL A 46 7.01 -7.77 -18.33
N CYS A 47 6.34 -7.24 -19.37
CA CYS A 47 4.93 -7.53 -19.64
C CYS A 47 4.68 -9.00 -20.06
N HIS A 48 5.72 -9.71 -20.49
CA HIS A 48 5.69 -11.13 -20.84
C HIS A 48 6.55 -11.99 -19.89
N SER A 49 6.85 -11.48 -18.70
CA SER A 49 7.64 -12.19 -17.70
C SER A 49 6.91 -13.41 -17.16
N ASP A 50 7.62 -14.52 -16.99
CA ASP A 50 7.12 -15.71 -16.27
C ASP A 50 7.21 -15.55 -14.74
N ASP A 51 7.86 -14.51 -14.24
CA ASP A 51 7.86 -14.20 -12.80
C ASP A 51 6.52 -13.59 -12.39
N PRO A 52 5.72 -14.28 -11.58
CA PRO A 52 4.40 -13.76 -11.16
C PRO A 52 4.47 -12.44 -10.40
N ARG A 53 5.65 -12.07 -9.86
CA ARG A 53 5.86 -10.81 -9.14
C ARG A 53 5.95 -9.60 -10.09
N ASP A 54 6.17 -9.84 -11.39
CA ASP A 54 6.06 -8.80 -12.42
C ASP A 54 4.62 -8.51 -12.84
N ASN A 55 3.64 -9.33 -12.41
CA ASN A 55 2.22 -9.03 -12.58
C ASN A 55 1.75 -8.14 -11.43
N ARG A 56 1.46 -6.86 -11.73
CA ARG A 56 1.20 -5.83 -10.74
C ARG A 56 -0.13 -5.11 -10.99
N LEU A 57 -1.05 -5.25 -10.09
CA LEU A 57 -2.28 -4.45 -10.04
C LEU A 57 -1.96 -3.04 -9.50
N ARG A 58 -2.86 -2.06 -9.70
CA ARG A 58 -2.68 -0.67 -9.26
C ARG A 58 -2.40 -0.59 -7.76
N ALA A 59 -1.56 0.38 -7.37
CA ALA A 59 -1.07 0.50 -6.00
C ALA A 59 -2.20 0.58 -4.96
N SER A 60 -2.15 -0.30 -3.97
CA SER A 60 -3.06 -0.33 -2.83
C SER A 60 -2.47 -1.20 -1.73
N ILE A 61 -2.76 -0.88 -0.47
CA ILE A 61 -2.39 -1.69 0.68
C ILE A 61 -3.59 -1.96 1.58
N PHE A 62 -3.60 -3.14 2.19
CA PHE A 62 -4.54 -3.51 3.24
C PHE A 62 -3.80 -3.66 4.56
N VAL A 63 -4.33 -3.07 5.60
CA VAL A 63 -3.72 -3.08 6.94
C VAL A 63 -4.70 -3.67 7.95
N GLU A 64 -4.19 -4.55 8.79
CA GLU A 64 -4.91 -5.19 9.89
C GLU A 64 -4.20 -4.94 11.22
N THR A 65 -4.99 -4.67 12.22
CA THR A 65 -4.57 -4.60 13.63
C THR A 65 -5.53 -5.45 14.48
N PRO A 66 -5.22 -5.72 15.75
CA PRO A 66 -6.16 -6.43 16.63
C PRO A 66 -7.53 -5.76 16.75
N GLU A 67 -7.61 -4.43 16.57
CA GLU A 67 -8.84 -3.66 16.79
C GLU A 67 -9.64 -3.45 15.50
N CYS A 68 -8.98 -3.22 14.38
CA CYS A 68 -9.64 -2.86 13.12
C CYS A 68 -8.74 -3.10 11.90
N SER A 69 -9.35 -3.01 10.72
CA SER A 69 -8.68 -3.13 9.43
C SER A 69 -9.08 -2.01 8.50
N TRP A 70 -8.16 -1.59 7.63
CA TRP A 70 -8.44 -0.57 6.63
C TRP A 70 -7.69 -0.83 5.33
N VAL A 71 -8.20 -0.24 4.27
CA VAL A 71 -7.54 -0.20 2.96
C VAL A 71 -7.05 1.23 2.69
N VAL A 72 -5.90 1.35 2.02
CA VAL A 72 -5.45 2.61 1.44
C VAL A 72 -5.55 2.48 -0.07
N ASP A 73 -6.39 3.30 -0.66
CA ASP A 73 -6.79 3.34 -2.06
C ASP A 73 -7.55 2.10 -2.56
N THR A 74 -8.52 2.35 -3.43
CA THR A 74 -9.37 1.34 -4.07
C THR A 74 -9.41 1.59 -5.58
N GLY A 75 -8.32 1.27 -6.26
CA GLY A 75 -8.21 1.40 -7.72
C GLY A 75 -9.17 0.47 -8.47
N ALA A 76 -9.15 0.52 -9.79
CA ALA A 76 -10.03 -0.29 -10.64
C ALA A 76 -9.87 -1.81 -10.43
N ASP A 77 -8.74 -2.25 -9.90
CA ASP A 77 -8.43 -3.66 -9.63
C ASP A 77 -8.92 -4.12 -8.24
N PHE A 78 -9.51 -3.25 -7.43
CA PHE A 78 -9.79 -3.48 -6.01
C PHE A 78 -10.54 -4.80 -5.76
N ARG A 79 -11.57 -5.10 -6.56
CA ARG A 79 -12.30 -6.36 -6.43
C ARG A 79 -11.37 -7.58 -6.59
N THR A 80 -10.51 -7.58 -7.60
CA THR A 80 -9.55 -8.67 -7.83
C THR A 80 -8.55 -8.78 -6.68
N GLN A 81 -8.07 -7.65 -6.20
CA GLN A 81 -7.12 -7.53 -5.10
C GLN A 81 -7.65 -8.15 -3.80
N VAL A 82 -8.85 -7.75 -3.37
CA VAL A 82 -9.44 -8.26 -2.11
C VAL A 82 -9.86 -9.72 -2.18
N LEU A 83 -10.27 -10.21 -3.35
CA LEU A 83 -10.56 -11.63 -3.58
C LEU A 83 -9.29 -12.47 -3.49
N ARG A 84 -8.21 -12.04 -4.15
CA ARG A 84 -6.90 -12.70 -4.10
C ARG A 84 -6.33 -12.74 -2.69
N ALA A 85 -6.38 -11.62 -1.97
CA ALA A 85 -5.88 -11.50 -0.60
C ALA A 85 -6.84 -12.09 0.45
N ASN A 86 -8.01 -12.61 0.04
CA ASN A 86 -9.06 -13.15 0.92
C ASN A 86 -9.49 -12.16 2.02
N VAL A 87 -9.54 -10.86 1.70
CA VAL A 87 -9.96 -9.82 2.64
C VAL A 87 -11.46 -9.96 2.95
N ARG A 88 -11.80 -10.25 4.19
CA ARG A 88 -13.17 -10.51 4.63
C ARG A 88 -13.82 -9.32 5.32
N LYS A 89 -13.04 -8.41 5.84
CA LYS A 89 -13.50 -7.26 6.60
C LYS A 89 -12.65 -6.03 6.28
N ILE A 90 -13.31 -4.89 6.10
CA ILE A 90 -12.70 -3.57 6.01
C ILE A 90 -13.52 -2.64 6.91
N ASP A 91 -12.86 -2.00 7.87
CA ASP A 91 -13.50 -1.10 8.82
C ASP A 91 -13.44 0.37 8.38
N ALA A 92 -12.47 0.72 7.53
CA ALA A 92 -12.33 2.06 6.96
C ALA A 92 -11.61 2.01 5.60
N ALA A 93 -11.88 2.99 4.75
CA ALA A 93 -11.14 3.26 3.53
C ALA A 93 -10.45 4.63 3.64
N ILE A 94 -9.18 4.68 3.26
CA ILE A 94 -8.36 5.89 3.28
C ILE A 94 -7.90 6.15 1.86
N PHE A 95 -7.91 7.41 1.42
CA PHE A 95 -7.49 7.77 0.08
C PHE A 95 -6.29 8.71 0.14
N THR A 96 -5.30 8.41 -0.70
CA THR A 96 -4.12 9.25 -0.90
C THR A 96 -4.47 10.47 -1.76
N HIS A 97 -5.18 10.25 -2.86
CA HIS A 97 -5.64 11.27 -3.81
C HIS A 97 -6.72 10.71 -4.74
N SER A 98 -7.20 11.52 -5.71
CA SER A 98 -8.37 11.22 -6.53
C SER A 98 -8.08 10.69 -7.94
N HIS A 99 -6.83 10.32 -8.27
CA HIS A 99 -6.53 9.69 -9.56
C HIS A 99 -7.29 8.37 -9.73
N THR A 100 -7.61 8.03 -10.96
CA THR A 100 -8.50 6.90 -11.29
C THR A 100 -7.96 5.55 -10.82
N ASP A 101 -6.66 5.37 -10.86
CA ASP A 101 -5.97 4.16 -10.38
C ASP A 101 -6.02 3.99 -8.85
N HIS A 102 -6.43 5.03 -8.11
CA HIS A 102 -6.60 5.00 -6.66
C HIS A 102 -8.06 4.96 -6.21
N VAL A 103 -9.04 5.38 -7.05
CA VAL A 103 -10.42 5.55 -6.58
C VAL A 103 -11.48 4.74 -7.33
N MET A 104 -11.23 4.25 -8.56
CA MET A 104 -12.30 3.71 -9.42
C MET A 104 -12.94 2.39 -8.96
N GLY A 105 -12.38 1.69 -7.98
CA GLY A 105 -12.99 0.56 -7.30
C GLY A 105 -13.79 0.93 -6.05
N PHE A 106 -14.05 2.23 -5.81
CA PHE A 106 -14.74 2.73 -4.62
C PHE A 106 -16.08 2.04 -4.34
N ASP A 107 -16.88 1.79 -5.39
CA ASP A 107 -18.19 1.14 -5.23
C ASP A 107 -18.10 -0.31 -4.72
N ASP A 108 -17.00 -1.01 -4.91
CA ASP A 108 -16.82 -2.37 -4.37
C ASP A 108 -16.73 -2.41 -2.83
N LEU A 109 -16.51 -1.26 -2.18
CA LEU A 109 -16.60 -1.11 -0.72
C LEU A 109 -18.02 -1.37 -0.20
N ARG A 110 -19.04 -1.31 -1.05
CA ARG A 110 -20.45 -1.57 -0.67
C ARG A 110 -20.65 -2.90 0.04
N ARG A 111 -19.86 -3.91 -0.29
CA ARG A 111 -19.94 -5.23 0.35
C ARG A 111 -19.59 -5.16 1.83
N TYR A 112 -18.59 -4.36 2.17
CA TYR A 112 -18.13 -4.15 3.56
C TYR A 112 -19.05 -3.16 4.29
N SER A 113 -19.51 -2.11 3.62
CA SER A 113 -20.49 -1.14 4.12
C SER A 113 -21.80 -1.80 4.56
N ALA A 114 -22.30 -2.78 3.79
CA ALA A 114 -23.57 -3.47 4.07
C ALA A 114 -23.61 -4.18 5.44
N PHE A 115 -22.46 -4.64 5.94
CA PHE A 115 -22.37 -5.31 7.25
C PHE A 115 -22.29 -4.34 8.43
N ARG A 116 -21.90 -3.09 8.19
CA ARG A 116 -21.66 -2.07 9.23
C ARG A 116 -22.76 -1.01 9.30
N GLY A 117 -23.57 -0.89 8.25
CA GLY A 117 -24.51 0.21 8.08
C GLY A 117 -23.92 1.47 7.43
N GLY A 118 -22.58 1.55 7.32
CA GLY A 118 -21.82 2.62 6.68
C GLY A 118 -20.36 2.22 6.45
N MET A 119 -19.63 3.03 5.68
CA MET A 119 -18.21 2.87 5.42
C MET A 119 -17.49 4.19 5.73
N PRO A 120 -16.71 4.25 6.80
CA PRO A 120 -15.85 5.39 7.09
C PRO A 120 -14.84 5.62 5.96
N VAL A 121 -14.84 6.81 5.38
CA VAL A 121 -13.99 7.21 4.23
C VAL A 121 -13.18 8.42 4.63
N TYR A 122 -11.87 8.26 4.68
CA TYR A 122 -10.91 9.30 5.07
C TYR A 122 -10.18 9.82 3.84
N ALA A 123 -10.23 11.12 3.60
CA ALA A 123 -9.54 11.77 2.49
C ALA A 123 -9.33 13.27 2.76
N SER A 124 -8.39 13.89 2.04
CA SER A 124 -8.28 15.36 2.00
C SER A 124 -9.58 15.99 1.50
N ALA A 125 -9.78 17.27 1.75
CA ALA A 125 -10.97 17.98 1.28
C ALA A 125 -11.10 17.96 -0.26
N GLU A 126 -9.98 18.05 -0.97
CA GLU A 126 -9.94 17.98 -2.45
C GLU A 126 -10.32 16.58 -2.95
N THR A 127 -9.67 15.55 -2.42
CA THR A 127 -9.97 14.15 -2.77
C THR A 127 -11.43 13.79 -2.44
N MET A 128 -11.93 14.22 -1.29
CA MET A 128 -13.33 13.99 -0.89
C MET A 128 -14.32 14.68 -1.83
N LYS A 129 -14.00 15.88 -2.29
CA LYS A 129 -14.80 16.60 -3.31
C LYS A 129 -14.90 15.82 -4.61
N ASP A 130 -13.76 15.26 -5.06
CA ASP A 130 -13.75 14.47 -6.30
C ASP A 130 -14.48 13.13 -6.12
N LEU A 131 -14.30 12.43 -4.99
CA LEU A 131 -15.07 11.22 -4.67
C LEU A 131 -16.58 11.49 -4.71
N ARG A 132 -17.05 12.59 -4.12
CA ARG A 132 -18.46 13.00 -4.17
C ARG A 132 -18.94 13.27 -5.60
N ARG A 133 -18.10 13.91 -6.41
CA ARG A 133 -18.44 14.21 -7.82
C ARG A 133 -18.53 12.94 -8.67
N VAL A 134 -17.58 12.02 -8.52
CA VAL A 134 -17.50 10.79 -9.33
C VAL A 134 -18.54 9.75 -8.87
N PHE A 135 -18.77 9.65 -7.56
CA PHE A 135 -19.66 8.67 -6.95
C PHE A 135 -20.87 9.33 -6.27
N GLU A 136 -21.41 10.38 -6.87
CA GLU A 136 -22.55 11.17 -6.37
C GLU A 136 -23.69 10.27 -5.85
N PHE A 137 -24.01 9.21 -6.59
CA PHE A 137 -25.07 8.25 -6.24
C PHE A 137 -24.88 7.60 -4.85
N ALA A 138 -23.63 7.51 -4.35
CA ALA A 138 -23.32 6.91 -3.07
C ALA A 138 -23.40 7.93 -1.91
N PHE A 139 -23.09 9.21 -2.17
CA PHE A 139 -22.99 10.24 -1.13
C PHE A 139 -24.29 11.02 -0.88
N GLU A 140 -25.12 11.22 -1.90
CA GLU A 140 -26.29 12.11 -1.79
C GLU A 140 -27.51 11.46 -1.12
N GLY A 141 -27.39 10.25 -0.61
CA GLY A 141 -28.54 9.54 0.00
C GLY A 141 -29.66 9.22 -0.97
N ILE A 142 -29.41 9.36 -2.27
CA ILE A 142 -30.38 9.20 -3.35
C ILE A 142 -30.86 7.74 -3.46
N ASN A 143 -30.04 6.79 -3.01
CA ASN A 143 -30.36 5.37 -3.07
C ASN A 143 -30.74 4.80 -1.70
N PRO A 144 -32.04 4.66 -1.40
CA PRO A 144 -32.52 4.09 -0.14
C PRO A 144 -32.35 2.57 -0.05
N PHE A 145 -31.94 1.91 -1.13
CA PHE A 145 -31.91 0.46 -1.18
C PHE A 145 -30.78 -0.14 -0.33
N PRO A 146 -31.07 -1.22 0.44
CA PRO A 146 -30.03 -2.01 1.11
C PRO A 146 -29.03 -2.56 0.08
N GLY A 147 -27.74 -2.44 0.36
CA GLY A 147 -26.68 -2.99 -0.50
C GLY A 147 -25.94 -1.97 -1.37
N TYR A 148 -26.41 -0.72 -1.44
CA TYR A 148 -25.58 0.37 -1.97
C TYR A 148 -24.49 0.77 -0.97
N LEU A 149 -23.37 1.30 -1.49
CA LEU A 149 -22.34 1.92 -0.68
C LEU A 149 -22.93 3.11 0.09
N LYS A 150 -22.65 3.17 1.39
CA LYS A 150 -23.00 4.30 2.25
C LYS A 150 -21.70 4.87 2.84
N PRO A 151 -21.05 5.81 2.15
CA PRO A 151 -19.84 6.42 2.67
C PRO A 151 -20.16 7.30 3.89
N GLU A 152 -19.31 7.24 4.90
CA GLU A 152 -19.28 8.16 6.05
C GLU A 152 -18.03 9.04 5.89
N PRO A 153 -18.15 10.26 5.33
CA PRO A 153 -16.98 11.07 4.99
C PRO A 153 -16.32 11.65 6.25
N HIS A 154 -14.99 11.46 6.33
CA HIS A 154 -14.11 12.07 7.32
C HIS A 154 -13.04 12.87 6.59
N LEU A 155 -13.04 14.20 6.77
CA LEU A 155 -12.00 15.05 6.19
C LEU A 155 -10.71 14.91 6.99
N VAL A 156 -9.62 14.68 6.27
CA VAL A 156 -8.27 14.60 6.83
C VAL A 156 -7.60 15.96 6.67
N ASP A 157 -7.46 16.67 7.78
CA ASP A 157 -6.75 17.95 7.90
C ASP A 157 -5.62 17.88 8.94
N GLY A 158 -5.42 16.72 9.56
CA GLY A 158 -4.41 16.44 10.57
C GLY A 158 -4.39 14.98 10.98
N PRO A 159 -3.61 14.62 11.99
CA PRO A 159 -3.56 13.24 12.49
C PRO A 159 -4.90 12.76 13.04
N PHE A 160 -5.24 11.49 12.78
CA PHE A 160 -6.44 10.82 13.27
C PHE A 160 -6.12 9.39 13.73
N THR A 161 -7.05 8.70 14.37
CA THR A 161 -6.83 7.35 14.89
C THR A 161 -7.80 6.33 14.32
N LEU A 162 -7.29 5.14 14.03
CA LEU A 162 -8.07 3.93 13.80
C LEU A 162 -7.64 2.88 14.84
N GLY A 163 -8.55 2.53 15.76
CA GLY A 163 -8.18 1.75 16.95
C GLY A 163 -7.05 2.43 17.75
N ALA A 164 -6.00 1.68 18.06
CA ALA A 164 -4.81 2.20 18.73
C ALA A 164 -3.73 2.73 17.77
N THR A 165 -4.00 2.80 16.46
CA THR A 165 -3.07 3.32 15.46
C THR A 165 -3.32 4.79 15.20
N LEU A 166 -2.28 5.62 15.36
CA LEU A 166 -2.26 7.02 14.94
C LEU A 166 -1.83 7.07 13.46
N LEU A 167 -2.65 7.69 12.63
CA LEU A 167 -2.37 7.96 11.23
C LEU A 167 -2.06 9.45 11.08
N THR A 168 -0.87 9.76 10.61
CA THR A 168 -0.45 11.15 10.33
C THR A 168 -0.37 11.35 8.83
N PRO A 169 -1.17 12.25 8.24
CA PRO A 169 -1.07 12.59 6.83
C PRO A 169 0.28 13.23 6.54
N LEU A 170 0.86 12.87 5.41
CA LEU A 170 2.16 13.32 4.91
C LEU A 170 1.95 13.97 3.54
N PRO A 171 1.72 15.28 3.46
CA PRO A 171 1.55 15.94 2.18
C PRO A 171 2.85 15.88 1.37
N VAL A 172 2.77 15.32 0.17
CA VAL A 172 3.90 15.19 -0.76
C VAL A 172 3.50 15.67 -2.15
N PRO A 173 4.42 16.28 -2.91
CA PRO A 173 4.14 16.75 -4.27
C PRO A 173 4.02 15.56 -5.23
N HIS A 174 3.05 15.67 -6.15
CA HIS A 174 2.85 14.74 -7.25
C HIS A 174 2.52 15.55 -8.53
N GLY A 175 3.55 15.99 -9.22
CA GLY A 175 3.42 17.01 -10.27
C GLY A 175 2.93 18.34 -9.70
N GLU A 176 1.80 18.83 -10.21
CA GLU A 176 1.13 20.03 -9.71
C GLU A 176 0.14 19.76 -8.57
N SER A 177 -0.13 18.48 -8.25
CA SER A 177 -1.07 18.05 -7.22
C SER A 177 -0.34 17.75 -5.91
N GLU A 178 -1.02 18.00 -4.80
CA GLU A 178 -0.62 17.50 -3.48
C GLU A 178 -1.35 16.18 -3.21
N VAL A 179 -0.57 15.20 -2.75
CA VAL A 179 -1.04 13.86 -2.41
C VAL A 179 -0.74 13.58 -0.95
N TYR A 180 -1.61 12.88 -0.26
CA TYR A 180 -1.33 12.43 1.10
C TYR A 180 -0.72 11.03 1.10
N GLY A 181 0.56 10.92 1.53
CA GLY A 181 1.04 9.71 2.15
C GLY A 181 0.55 9.59 3.59
N TYR A 182 0.87 8.50 4.27
CA TYR A 182 0.46 8.27 5.66
C TYR A 182 1.57 7.62 6.48
N LEU A 183 1.79 8.16 7.68
CA LEU A 183 2.60 7.50 8.71
C LEU A 183 1.68 6.76 9.69
N PHE A 184 1.87 5.46 9.86
CA PHE A 184 1.18 4.65 10.85
C PHE A 184 2.06 4.46 12.07
N SER A 185 1.58 4.91 13.22
CA SER A 185 2.31 4.82 14.51
C SER A 185 1.46 4.11 15.56
N ARG A 186 2.07 3.25 16.37
CA ARG A 186 1.41 2.56 17.50
C ARG A 186 2.31 2.61 18.72
N HIS A 187 1.75 2.85 19.89
CA HIS A 187 2.50 2.87 21.16
C HIS A 187 3.75 3.77 21.14
N GLY A 188 3.71 4.86 20.37
CA GLY A 188 4.83 5.77 20.19
C GLY A 188 5.89 5.34 19.16
N GLU A 189 5.76 4.15 18.55
CA GLU A 189 6.63 3.68 17.50
C GLU A 189 6.10 4.02 16.10
N LYS A 190 6.99 4.49 15.22
CA LYS A 190 6.70 4.71 13.79
C LYS A 190 6.85 3.38 13.07
N LEU A 191 5.73 2.77 12.67
CA LEU A 191 5.75 1.44 12.08
C LEU A 191 5.89 1.48 10.56
N VAL A 192 5.03 2.23 9.87
CA VAL A 192 4.99 2.29 8.41
C VAL A 192 4.83 3.73 7.95
N ALA A 193 5.66 4.16 6.99
CA ALA A 193 5.40 5.34 6.17
C ALA A 193 5.07 4.87 4.75
N TYR A 194 3.88 5.20 4.24
CA TYR A 194 3.37 4.83 2.93
C TYR A 194 3.26 6.06 2.03
N LEU A 195 4.03 6.08 0.94
CA LEU A 195 4.17 7.18 -0.03
C LEU A 195 4.07 6.59 -1.43
N SER A 196 2.85 6.28 -1.90
CA SER A 196 2.64 5.58 -3.20
C SER A 196 2.99 6.44 -4.39
N ASP A 197 2.65 7.71 -4.34
CA ASP A 197 2.77 8.66 -5.45
C ASP A 197 3.44 9.93 -4.94
N CYS A 198 4.67 10.16 -5.38
CA CYS A 198 5.36 11.40 -5.06
C CYS A 198 6.47 11.71 -6.07
N SER A 199 6.62 12.98 -6.43
CA SER A 199 7.70 13.44 -7.30
C SER A 199 8.97 13.84 -6.53
N SER A 200 8.83 14.08 -5.23
CA SER A 200 9.95 14.36 -4.32
C SER A 200 9.53 14.09 -2.86
N LEU A 201 10.52 13.93 -1.99
CA LEU A 201 10.28 13.84 -0.54
C LEU A 201 10.74 15.14 0.12
N PRO A 202 9.83 16.03 0.59
CA PRO A 202 10.19 17.25 1.31
C PRO A 202 11.00 16.97 2.59
N ASP A 203 11.90 17.86 2.99
CA ASP A 203 12.76 17.67 4.18
C ASP A 203 11.96 17.60 5.48
N GLU A 204 10.87 18.34 5.56
CA GLU A 204 9.93 18.29 6.70
C GLU A 204 9.34 16.90 6.84
N ILE A 205 8.87 16.32 5.74
CA ILE A 205 8.27 14.98 5.73
C ILE A 205 9.33 13.91 6.04
N ALA A 206 10.52 14.02 5.42
CA ALA A 206 11.64 13.12 5.72
C ALA A 206 12.02 13.15 7.21
N SER A 207 11.95 14.33 7.85
CA SER A 207 12.20 14.49 9.28
C SER A 207 11.11 13.83 10.14
N VAL A 208 9.84 14.01 9.78
CA VAL A 208 8.69 13.38 10.47
C VAL A 208 8.79 11.86 10.46
N ILE A 209 9.14 11.25 9.31
CA ILE A 209 9.20 9.79 9.17
C ILE A 209 10.57 9.19 9.46
N ARG A 210 11.56 9.98 9.87
CA ARG A 210 12.92 9.50 10.17
C ARG A 210 12.90 8.34 11.17
N GLY A 211 13.62 7.27 10.83
CA GLY A 211 13.76 6.08 11.68
C GLY A 211 12.51 5.18 11.71
N VAL A 212 11.58 5.34 10.76
CA VAL A 212 10.43 4.45 10.62
C VAL A 212 10.88 3.00 10.40
N LYS A 213 10.12 2.01 10.91
CA LYS A 213 10.48 0.60 10.69
C LYS A 213 10.39 0.23 9.21
N ILE A 214 9.31 0.59 8.54
CA ILE A 214 9.07 0.30 7.12
C ILE A 214 8.80 1.61 6.38
N LEU A 215 9.59 1.88 5.35
CA LEU A 215 9.30 2.90 4.35
C LEU A 215 8.78 2.21 3.09
N ILE A 216 7.55 2.52 2.68
CA ILE A 216 6.98 2.14 1.39
C ILE A 216 6.95 3.40 0.55
N ILE A 217 7.64 3.42 -0.58
CA ILE A 217 7.85 4.64 -1.35
C ILE A 217 7.75 4.39 -2.86
N ASP A 218 7.23 5.38 -3.57
CA ASP A 218 7.22 5.43 -5.04
C ASP A 218 8.63 5.19 -5.61
N ALA A 219 8.74 4.32 -6.59
CA ALA A 219 9.96 4.11 -7.38
C ALA A 219 9.59 3.59 -8.77
N LEU A 220 9.01 4.47 -9.59
CA LEU A 220 8.36 4.11 -10.84
C LEU A 220 9.26 3.29 -11.78
N ARG A 221 10.51 3.72 -11.97
CA ARG A 221 11.51 3.17 -12.92
C ARG A 221 12.88 3.82 -12.72
N HIS A 222 13.90 3.35 -13.47
CA HIS A 222 15.23 3.98 -13.42
C HIS A 222 15.28 5.38 -14.01
N LYS A 223 14.57 5.63 -15.12
CA LYS A 223 14.54 6.94 -15.78
C LYS A 223 13.70 7.94 -14.98
N PRO A 224 14.12 9.19 -14.85
CA PRO A 224 13.32 10.22 -14.19
C PRO A 224 11.93 10.38 -14.82
N HIS A 225 10.98 10.76 -13.98
CA HIS A 225 9.60 11.07 -14.36
C HIS A 225 9.18 12.39 -13.70
N PRO A 226 8.35 13.24 -14.35
CA PRO A 226 7.98 14.54 -13.79
C PRO A 226 7.12 14.44 -12.52
N THR A 227 6.36 13.38 -12.33
CA THR A 227 5.41 13.23 -11.23
C THR A 227 5.74 12.10 -10.25
N HIS A 228 6.73 11.26 -10.55
CA HIS A 228 7.10 10.10 -9.73
C HIS A 228 8.60 10.05 -9.48
N LEU A 229 9.00 9.40 -8.39
CA LEU A 229 10.39 9.14 -8.10
C LEU A 229 10.96 8.08 -9.07
N SER A 230 12.18 8.28 -9.49
CA SER A 230 13.01 7.22 -10.04
C SER A 230 13.61 6.37 -8.91
N VAL A 231 14.11 5.18 -9.25
CA VAL A 231 14.83 4.31 -8.29
C VAL A 231 15.95 5.08 -7.57
N ALA A 232 16.75 5.87 -8.28
CA ALA A 232 17.83 6.66 -7.68
C ALA A 232 17.32 7.72 -6.68
N GLN A 233 16.23 8.40 -7.00
CA GLN A 233 15.60 9.39 -6.12
C GLN A 233 14.94 8.72 -4.89
N ALA A 234 14.32 7.55 -5.07
CA ALA A 234 13.76 6.77 -3.95
C ALA A 234 14.84 6.27 -3.00
N LEU A 235 16.00 5.84 -3.50
CA LEU A 235 17.17 5.48 -2.70
C LEU A 235 17.75 6.68 -1.93
N GLU A 236 17.83 7.85 -2.57
CA GLU A 236 18.26 9.09 -1.92
C GLU A 236 17.29 9.47 -0.79
N ALA A 237 15.97 9.42 -1.04
CA ALA A 237 14.95 9.65 -0.03
C ALA A 237 15.08 8.67 1.15
N ALA A 238 15.26 7.37 0.89
CA ALA A 238 15.48 6.36 1.91
C ALA A 238 16.74 6.65 2.75
N SER A 239 17.82 7.15 2.14
CA SER A 239 19.05 7.51 2.86
C SER A 239 18.85 8.65 3.88
N ARG A 240 17.94 9.60 3.60
CA ARG A 240 17.54 10.70 4.52
C ARG A 240 16.64 10.22 5.63
N VAL A 241 15.69 9.33 5.31
CA VAL A 241 14.72 8.76 6.27
C VAL A 241 15.37 7.76 7.21
N ARG A 242 16.33 6.96 6.74
CA ARG A 242 17.00 5.88 7.47
C ARG A 242 16.01 4.87 8.08
N PRO A 243 15.14 4.26 7.27
CA PRO A 243 14.22 3.23 7.75
C PRO A 243 14.95 1.93 8.08
N ALA A 244 14.33 1.02 8.83
CA ALA A 244 14.88 -0.31 9.01
C ALA A 244 14.78 -1.15 7.72
N ARG A 245 13.70 -1.01 6.95
CA ARG A 245 13.51 -1.62 5.62
C ARG A 245 12.79 -0.64 4.69
N THR A 246 13.13 -0.69 3.40
CA THR A 246 12.47 0.07 2.34
C THR A 246 11.80 -0.87 1.35
N PHE A 247 10.59 -0.56 0.92
CA PHE A 247 9.88 -1.26 -0.13
C PHE A 247 9.46 -0.28 -1.22
N PHE A 248 9.88 -0.53 -2.46
CA PHE A 248 9.46 0.23 -3.61
C PHE A 248 8.08 -0.23 -4.07
N THR A 249 7.24 0.73 -4.42
CA THR A 249 5.88 0.51 -4.94
C THR A 249 5.61 1.41 -6.14
N HIS A 250 4.41 1.34 -6.70
CA HIS A 250 3.99 2.10 -7.90
C HIS A 250 4.88 1.83 -9.13
N ILE A 251 5.27 0.57 -9.30
CA ILE A 251 6.26 0.08 -10.27
C ILE A 251 5.67 0.02 -11.67
N SER A 252 6.41 0.55 -12.66
CA SER A 252 6.08 0.42 -14.07
C SER A 252 6.71 -0.85 -14.71
N HIS A 253 6.27 -1.16 -15.92
CA HIS A 253 6.83 -2.27 -16.72
C HIS A 253 8.29 -2.05 -17.16
N GLU A 254 8.90 -0.92 -16.82
CA GLU A 254 10.32 -0.65 -17.08
C GLU A 254 11.24 -1.09 -15.90
N LEU A 255 10.68 -1.59 -14.80
CA LEU A 255 11.42 -2.06 -13.64
C LEU A 255 10.98 -3.50 -13.29
N PRO A 256 11.75 -4.53 -13.72
CA PRO A 256 11.44 -5.92 -13.41
C PRO A 256 11.70 -6.24 -11.93
N GLN A 257 11.04 -7.28 -11.40
CA GLN A 257 11.30 -7.77 -10.04
C GLN A 257 12.76 -8.20 -9.86
N ALA A 258 13.39 -8.74 -10.90
CA ALA A 258 14.79 -9.16 -10.88
C ALA A 258 15.77 -8.02 -10.54
N ALA A 259 15.41 -6.75 -10.79
CA ALA A 259 16.23 -5.59 -10.44
C ALA A 259 16.43 -5.43 -8.92
N GLU A 260 15.65 -6.14 -8.10
CA GLU A 260 15.84 -6.17 -6.65
C GLU A 260 17.26 -6.63 -6.26
N ALA A 261 17.87 -7.52 -7.05
CA ALA A 261 19.22 -8.04 -6.79
C ALA A 261 20.32 -6.95 -6.83
N GLU A 262 20.04 -5.81 -7.47
CA GLU A 262 20.97 -4.69 -7.60
C GLU A 262 20.76 -3.61 -6.51
N LEU A 263 19.71 -3.76 -5.68
CA LEU A 263 19.39 -2.77 -4.65
C LEU A 263 20.28 -2.92 -3.41
N PRO A 264 20.49 -1.84 -2.66
CA PRO A 264 21.22 -1.88 -1.40
C PRO A 264 20.56 -2.82 -0.37
N PRO A 265 21.29 -3.30 0.64
CA PRO A 265 20.73 -4.08 1.74
C PRO A 265 19.49 -3.41 2.37
N ASN A 266 18.51 -4.22 2.76
CA ASN A 266 17.23 -3.80 3.35
C ASN A 266 16.35 -2.94 2.42
N THR A 267 16.59 -2.99 1.12
CA THR A 267 15.75 -2.36 0.10
C THR A 267 15.20 -3.44 -0.83
N TYR A 268 13.91 -3.44 -1.06
CA TYR A 268 13.16 -4.47 -1.77
C TYR A 268 12.20 -3.84 -2.77
N ILE A 269 11.85 -4.59 -3.81
CA ILE A 269 10.74 -4.24 -4.70
C ILE A 269 9.50 -5.00 -4.20
N ALA A 270 8.48 -4.28 -3.73
CA ALA A 270 7.24 -4.90 -3.31
C ALA A 270 6.56 -5.62 -4.49
N TYR A 271 5.81 -6.65 -4.20
CA TYR A 271 4.99 -7.38 -5.17
C TYR A 271 3.61 -7.65 -4.61
N ASP A 272 2.68 -7.89 -5.49
CA ASP A 272 1.28 -8.12 -5.15
C ASP A 272 1.10 -9.37 -4.29
N GLY A 273 0.49 -9.21 -3.11
CA GLY A 273 0.30 -10.28 -2.13
C GLY A 273 1.41 -10.38 -1.09
N LEU A 274 2.48 -9.59 -1.17
CA LEU A 274 3.49 -9.53 -0.12
C LEU A 274 2.85 -9.08 1.19
N ARG A 275 3.07 -9.84 2.28
CA ARG A 275 2.61 -9.51 3.63
C ARG A 275 3.79 -9.20 4.54
N LEU A 276 3.65 -8.15 5.33
CA LEU A 276 4.59 -7.72 6.36
C LEU A 276 3.88 -7.75 7.72
N ASP A 277 4.46 -8.45 8.69
CA ASP A 277 3.98 -8.47 10.07
C ASP A 277 4.94 -7.66 10.96
N LEU A 278 4.38 -6.76 11.82
CA LEU A 278 5.10 -5.75 12.62
C LEU A 278 4.65 -5.77 14.09
#